data_5ad19fd1aa7fd37475b20253cab355c1
#
_entry.id   5ad19fd1aa7fd37475b20253cab355c1
#
_cell.length_a   1.000
_cell.length_b   1.000
_cell.length_c   1.000
_cell.angle_alpha   90.00
_cell.angle_beta   90.00
_cell.angle_gamma   90.00
#
_symmetry.space_group_name_H-M   'P 1'
#
loop_
_entity.id
_entity.type
_entity.pdbx_description
1 polymer ?
#
loop_
_entity_poly.entity_id
_entity_poly.type
_entity_poly.pdbx_seq_one_letter_code
_entity_poly.pdbx_strand_id
1 'polypeptide(L)'
;MSAVLNSASALTGQSPWAASRATVYNDKIVRQFSVAAVVWGVVSMLVGVFIAAQMTWPELNFGIPWLSFGRLRPLHTNAAIFAFGGCSLFATSYWVVQRTCQTRIISDKLAAFHFWGWQLVILAAAISLPLGYTRGKEYAELEWPISILIAVTWVAYAVVFFGTIGIRKVRHIYVANWFYGAFIIAVALLHIVNAAVMPAGIMKSYSVYAGVQDAMVQWWYGHNAVGFFLTAGFLGIVYYFIPKQAERPVYSYRLSIVHFWALIFTYMWAGPHHLHFTALPDWTQSLGMVFSLILLAPSWGGMINGVMTLSGAWHKLRDDPILRFMIVALSFYGIATFEGPMMSIKTVNSLSHYTDWNIAHVHGGTLGWVGFISMGAMYYLIPRLFGQKKMHSLKAIEIHFWVATIGIVFYIAAMWIAGVMQGLMWRSINPDGSLTYTFVESVKATFPFYLVRFCGGLLYFIGMLIMAWNVVMTATAGKPVDAVIPSNLAHA
;
A
#
# COMPACT_ATOMS: atom_id res chain seq x y z
N MET A 1 43.74 28.87 -17.12
CA MET A 1 42.46 28.12 -17.08
C MET A 1 41.62 28.38 -15.82
N SER A 2 42.16 28.96 -14.76
CA SER A 2 41.44 29.37 -13.54
C SER A 2 40.77 30.76 -13.57
N ALA A 3 41.18 31.64 -14.49
CA ALA A 3 40.66 32.97 -14.59
C ALA A 3 39.30 33.11 -15.39
N VAL A 4 38.99 32.11 -16.21
CA VAL A 4 37.77 32.11 -17.04
C VAL A 4 36.54 31.57 -16.24
N LEU A 5 36.76 30.78 -15.19
CA LEU A 5 35.68 30.29 -14.34
C LEU A 5 35.16 31.31 -13.33
N ASN A 6 35.96 32.32 -12.98
CA ASN A 6 35.51 33.37 -12.04
C ASN A 6 34.69 34.49 -12.70
N SER A 7 34.69 34.63 -14.03
CA SER A 7 33.90 35.65 -14.72
C SER A 7 32.46 35.19 -15.01
N ALA A 8 32.18 33.91 -15.06
CA ALA A 8 30.83 33.38 -15.31
C ALA A 8 29.94 33.40 -14.04
N SER A 9 30.52 33.33 -12.84
CA SER A 9 29.77 33.37 -11.58
C SER A 9 29.31 34.77 -11.15
N ALA A 10 29.94 35.81 -11.65
CA ALA A 10 29.59 37.18 -11.31
C ALA A 10 28.36 37.72 -12.04
N LEU A 11 27.92 37.05 -13.13
CA LEU A 11 26.77 37.48 -13.94
C LEU A 11 25.42 36.86 -13.56
N THR A 12 25.38 35.82 -12.69
CA THR A 12 24.10 35.13 -12.36
C THR A 12 23.68 35.25 -10.89
N GLY A 13 24.50 35.83 -10.02
CA GLY A 13 24.16 35.98 -8.57
C GLY A 13 23.89 34.65 -7.83
N GLN A 14 24.14 33.49 -8.44
CA GLN A 14 23.93 32.20 -7.84
C GLN A 14 25.18 31.70 -7.10
N SER A 15 25.01 31.35 -5.83
CA SER A 15 26.07 30.74 -5.02
C SER A 15 26.59 29.46 -5.65
N PRO A 16 27.90 29.16 -5.61
CA PRO A 16 28.47 27.89 -6.08
C PRO A 16 27.78 26.66 -5.49
N TRP A 17 27.23 26.76 -4.28
CA TRP A 17 26.46 25.74 -3.60
C TRP A 17 25.06 25.52 -4.20
N ALA A 18 24.45 26.52 -4.81
CA ALA A 18 23.18 26.40 -5.50
C ALA A 18 23.31 25.66 -6.83
N ALA A 19 24.40 25.90 -7.57
CA ALA A 19 24.68 25.20 -8.83
C ALA A 19 24.99 23.71 -8.62
N SER A 20 25.69 23.34 -7.51
CA SER A 20 26.01 21.94 -7.21
C SER A 20 24.76 21.13 -6.81
N ARG A 21 23.76 21.75 -6.16
CA ARG A 21 22.50 21.10 -5.80
C ARG A 21 21.60 20.78 -6.99
N ALA A 22 21.68 21.56 -8.07
CA ALA A 22 20.87 21.34 -9.28
C ALA A 22 21.30 20.13 -10.12
N THR A 23 22.49 19.57 -9.86
CA THR A 23 23.08 18.47 -10.63
C THR A 23 22.85 17.09 -10.03
N VAL A 24 22.28 16.98 -8.82
CA VAL A 24 22.00 15.72 -8.14
C VAL A 24 20.52 15.56 -7.81
N TYR A 25 20.03 14.33 -7.79
CA TYR A 25 18.69 14.02 -7.31
C TYR A 25 18.58 14.28 -5.80
N ASN A 26 17.38 14.53 -5.30
CA ASN A 26 17.13 14.52 -3.87
C ASN A 26 16.89 13.07 -3.40
N ASP A 27 17.95 12.33 -3.17
CA ASP A 27 17.86 10.97 -2.63
C ASP A 27 17.72 10.95 -1.11
N LYS A 28 17.94 12.10 -0.45
CA LYS A 28 17.68 12.23 0.99
C LYS A 28 16.23 11.94 1.35
N ILE A 29 15.27 12.50 0.62
CA ILE A 29 13.84 12.26 0.88
C ILE A 29 13.46 10.80 0.62
N VAL A 30 14.00 10.19 -0.45
CA VAL A 30 13.79 8.78 -0.76
C VAL A 30 14.34 7.89 0.38
N ARG A 31 15.53 8.20 0.87
CA ARG A 31 16.20 7.52 1.98
C ARG A 31 15.39 7.58 3.26
N GLN A 32 14.87 8.78 3.61
CA GLN A 32 14.04 8.97 4.78
C GLN A 32 12.77 8.12 4.73
N PHE A 33 12.02 8.15 3.63
CA PHE A 33 10.83 7.35 3.47
C PHE A 33 11.11 5.84 3.38
N SER A 34 12.25 5.43 2.78
CA SER A 34 12.63 4.02 2.71
C SER A 34 12.94 3.44 4.09
N VAL A 35 13.67 4.18 4.92
CA VAL A 35 13.96 3.77 6.30
C VAL A 35 12.66 3.76 7.13
N ALA A 36 11.83 4.80 7.00
CA ALA A 36 10.55 4.87 7.69
C ALA A 36 9.63 3.70 7.29
N ALA A 37 9.60 3.30 6.01
CA ALA A 37 8.83 2.15 5.55
C ALA A 37 9.26 0.86 6.27
N VAL A 38 10.55 0.61 6.42
CA VAL A 38 11.04 -0.57 7.13
C VAL A 38 10.70 -0.53 8.62
N VAL A 39 10.86 0.63 9.27
CA VAL A 39 10.52 0.81 10.70
C VAL A 39 9.03 0.58 10.93
N TRP A 40 8.17 1.25 10.15
CA TRP A 40 6.72 1.09 10.27
C TRP A 40 6.24 -0.29 9.82
N GLY A 41 6.96 -0.95 8.91
CA GLY A 41 6.71 -2.34 8.57
C GLY A 41 6.87 -3.25 9.79
N VAL A 42 7.96 -3.12 10.53
CA VAL A 42 8.17 -3.89 11.78
C VAL A 42 7.09 -3.57 12.81
N VAL A 43 6.78 -2.29 13.05
CA VAL A 43 5.78 -1.88 14.04
C VAL A 43 4.38 -2.38 13.67
N SER A 44 3.96 -2.20 12.41
CA SER A 44 2.62 -2.61 11.97
C SER A 44 2.43 -4.11 12.03
N MET A 45 3.46 -4.91 11.63
CA MET A 45 3.39 -6.37 11.69
C MET A 45 3.42 -6.87 13.13
N LEU A 46 4.18 -6.22 14.02
CA LEU A 46 4.17 -6.54 15.45
C LEU A 46 2.77 -6.37 16.06
N VAL A 47 2.11 -5.23 15.81
CA VAL A 47 0.72 -5.01 16.26
C VAL A 47 -0.21 -6.07 15.65
N GLY A 48 -0.03 -6.42 14.37
CA GLY A 48 -0.83 -7.45 13.70
C GLY A 48 -0.68 -8.83 14.34
N VAL A 49 0.54 -9.25 14.67
CA VAL A 49 0.80 -10.51 15.37
C VAL A 49 0.20 -10.47 16.77
N PHE A 50 0.29 -9.34 17.47
CA PHE A 50 -0.27 -9.21 18.80
C PHE A 50 -1.80 -9.33 18.82
N ILE A 51 -2.51 -8.66 17.88
CA ILE A 51 -3.97 -8.82 17.78
C ILE A 51 -4.39 -10.22 17.32
N ALA A 52 -3.58 -10.90 16.50
CA ALA A 52 -3.82 -12.29 16.14
C ALA A 52 -3.63 -13.22 17.35
N ALA A 53 -2.66 -12.93 18.21
CA ALA A 53 -2.49 -13.63 19.49
C ALA A 53 -3.68 -13.40 20.44
N GLN A 54 -4.22 -12.18 20.52
CA GLN A 54 -5.42 -11.87 21.33
C GLN A 54 -6.66 -12.65 20.88
N MET A 55 -6.78 -12.98 19.60
CA MET A 55 -7.88 -13.82 19.09
C MET A 55 -7.70 -15.29 19.49
N THR A 56 -6.47 -15.74 19.67
CA THR A 56 -6.13 -17.09 20.09
C THR A 56 -6.15 -17.23 21.62
N TRP A 57 -5.64 -16.20 22.31
CA TRP A 57 -5.55 -16.12 23.77
C TRP A 57 -6.18 -14.80 24.24
N PRO A 58 -7.49 -14.78 24.54
CA PRO A 58 -8.22 -13.57 24.92
C PRO A 58 -7.66 -12.88 26.17
N GLU A 59 -6.95 -13.62 27.04
CA GLU A 59 -6.28 -13.11 28.24
C GLU A 59 -5.25 -12.01 27.91
N LEU A 60 -4.70 -12.00 26.69
CA LEU A 60 -3.78 -10.96 26.22
C LEU A 60 -4.43 -9.59 26.00
N ASN A 61 -5.74 -9.45 26.21
CA ASN A 61 -6.39 -8.14 26.33
C ASN A 61 -6.12 -7.48 27.70
N PHE A 62 -5.67 -8.24 28.70
CA PHE A 62 -5.27 -7.80 30.06
C PHE A 62 -6.33 -6.97 30.80
N GLY A 63 -7.54 -6.82 30.28
CA GLY A 63 -8.55 -5.90 30.81
C GLY A 63 -8.18 -4.41 30.66
N ILE A 64 -7.18 -4.09 29.86
CA ILE A 64 -6.67 -2.74 29.64
C ILE A 64 -7.34 -2.15 28.39
N PRO A 65 -8.15 -1.07 28.48
CA PRO A 65 -8.92 -0.55 27.36
C PRO A 65 -8.10 -0.23 26.11
N TRP A 66 -6.94 0.44 26.25
CA TRP A 66 -6.09 0.83 25.12
C TRP A 66 -5.29 -0.32 24.49
N LEU A 67 -5.25 -1.48 25.11
CA LEU A 67 -4.65 -2.71 24.56
C LEU A 67 -5.69 -3.68 24.03
N SER A 68 -6.99 -3.38 24.15
CA SER A 68 -8.04 -4.26 23.66
C SER A 68 -7.96 -4.44 22.14
N PHE A 69 -8.31 -5.63 21.65
CA PHE A 69 -8.37 -5.97 20.23
C PHE A 69 -9.12 -4.91 19.41
N GLY A 70 -10.29 -4.45 19.91
CA GLY A 70 -11.12 -3.47 19.20
C GLY A 70 -10.46 -2.11 18.99
N ARG A 71 -9.48 -1.74 19.84
CA ARG A 71 -8.71 -0.50 19.69
C ARG A 71 -7.41 -0.68 18.91
N LEU A 72 -6.79 -1.84 19.03
CA LEU A 72 -5.56 -2.15 18.31
C LEU A 72 -5.81 -2.55 16.84
N ARG A 73 -6.98 -3.11 16.52
CA ARG A 73 -7.30 -3.49 15.14
C ARG A 73 -7.27 -2.29 14.18
N PRO A 74 -7.97 -1.16 14.41
CA PRO A 74 -7.86 0.01 13.53
C PRO A 74 -6.44 0.61 13.54
N LEU A 75 -5.71 0.55 14.67
CA LEU A 75 -4.32 0.96 14.71
C LEU A 75 -3.45 0.10 13.77
N HIS A 76 -3.60 -1.23 13.84
CA HIS A 76 -2.89 -2.14 12.94
C HIS A 76 -3.19 -1.83 11.46
N THR A 77 -4.45 -1.65 11.11
CA THR A 77 -4.89 -1.37 9.74
C THR A 77 -4.28 -0.07 9.23
N ASN A 78 -4.36 1.01 10.01
CA ASN A 78 -3.77 2.30 9.65
C ASN A 78 -2.23 2.23 9.55
N ALA A 79 -1.58 1.53 10.46
CA ALA A 79 -0.13 1.36 10.44
C ALA A 79 0.34 0.55 9.22
N ALA A 80 -0.33 -0.54 8.89
CA ALA A 80 0.04 -1.37 7.74
C ALA A 80 -0.19 -0.65 6.40
N ILE A 81 -1.33 0.01 6.24
CA ILE A 81 -1.69 0.67 4.98
C ILE A 81 -0.96 1.99 4.83
N PHE A 82 -1.09 2.90 5.79
CA PHE A 82 -0.67 4.30 5.62
C PHE A 82 0.74 4.58 6.16
N ALA A 83 1.20 3.87 7.20
CA ALA A 83 2.56 4.06 7.65
C ALA A 83 3.54 3.20 6.82
N PHE A 84 3.42 1.88 6.80
CA PHE A 84 4.28 1.01 6.01
C PHE A 84 4.07 1.20 4.50
N GLY A 85 2.85 0.97 4.02
CA GLY A 85 2.52 1.09 2.60
C GLY A 85 2.69 2.51 2.09
N GLY A 86 2.23 3.53 2.85
CA GLY A 86 2.36 4.93 2.48
C GLY A 86 3.82 5.37 2.35
N CYS A 87 4.68 5.07 3.34
CA CYS A 87 6.12 5.39 3.26
C CYS A 87 6.80 4.68 2.08
N SER A 88 6.39 3.43 1.75
CA SER A 88 6.88 2.71 0.59
C SER A 88 6.49 3.39 -0.73
N LEU A 89 5.22 3.85 -0.84
CA LEU A 89 4.74 4.59 -2.01
C LEU A 89 5.47 5.93 -2.17
N PHE A 90 5.67 6.68 -1.09
CA PHE A 90 6.34 7.98 -1.17
C PHE A 90 7.82 7.82 -1.52
N ALA A 91 8.52 6.86 -0.93
CA ALA A 91 9.91 6.55 -1.30
C ALA A 91 10.03 6.25 -2.79
N THR A 92 9.19 5.35 -3.29
CA THR A 92 9.25 4.89 -4.67
C THR A 92 8.78 5.94 -5.66
N SER A 93 7.73 6.72 -5.35
CA SER A 93 7.26 7.79 -6.23
C SER A 93 8.26 8.92 -6.37
N TYR A 94 8.91 9.36 -5.27
CA TYR A 94 9.98 10.37 -5.31
C TYR A 94 11.21 9.85 -6.08
N TRP A 95 11.54 8.57 -5.95
CA TRP A 95 12.59 7.95 -6.75
C TRP A 95 12.23 7.94 -8.23
N VAL A 96 11.05 7.44 -8.58
CA VAL A 96 10.61 7.24 -9.96
C VAL A 96 10.42 8.57 -10.69
N VAL A 97 9.73 9.53 -10.08
CA VAL A 97 9.45 10.81 -10.75
C VAL A 97 10.73 11.57 -11.09
N GLN A 98 11.72 11.59 -10.19
CA GLN A 98 12.99 12.25 -10.45
C GLN A 98 13.76 11.58 -11.62
N ARG A 99 13.82 10.23 -11.63
CA ARG A 99 14.58 9.47 -12.63
C ARG A 99 13.91 9.50 -14.00
N THR A 100 12.60 9.34 -14.05
CA THR A 100 11.85 9.37 -15.31
C THR A 100 11.69 10.76 -15.89
N CYS A 101 11.69 11.80 -15.06
CA CYS A 101 11.70 13.21 -15.48
C CYS A 101 13.10 13.79 -15.70
N GLN A 102 14.16 13.06 -15.32
CA GLN A 102 15.57 13.46 -15.37
C GLN A 102 15.80 14.84 -14.69
N THR A 103 15.13 15.08 -13.57
CA THR A 103 15.22 16.33 -12.84
C THR A 103 15.14 16.10 -11.34
N ARG A 104 15.70 17.03 -10.56
CA ARG A 104 15.48 17.07 -9.11
C ARG A 104 14.03 17.48 -8.83
N ILE A 105 13.48 17.09 -7.67
CA ILE A 105 12.17 17.58 -7.21
C ILE A 105 12.14 19.12 -7.12
N ILE A 106 10.96 19.71 -7.36
CA ILE A 106 10.82 21.18 -7.40
C ILE A 106 11.13 21.88 -6.08
N SER A 107 10.93 21.20 -4.93
CA SER A 107 11.11 21.80 -3.61
C SER A 107 11.54 20.79 -2.55
N ASP A 108 12.78 20.89 -2.10
CA ASP A 108 13.31 20.10 -0.99
C ASP A 108 12.58 20.43 0.33
N LYS A 109 12.17 21.69 0.52
CA LYS A 109 11.46 22.13 1.74
C LYS A 109 10.06 21.52 1.83
N LEU A 110 9.29 21.53 0.73
CA LEU A 110 7.96 20.91 0.71
C LEU A 110 8.04 19.38 0.85
N ALA A 111 9.05 18.74 0.26
CA ALA A 111 9.26 17.30 0.45
C ALA A 111 9.61 16.96 1.90
N ALA A 112 10.44 17.77 2.56
CA ALA A 112 10.73 17.62 3.98
C ALA A 112 9.50 17.85 4.85
N PHE A 113 8.68 18.87 4.52
CA PHE A 113 7.39 19.10 5.19
C PHE A 113 6.45 17.91 5.05
N HIS A 114 6.35 17.33 3.83
CA HIS A 114 5.57 16.12 3.60
C HIS A 114 6.07 14.96 4.46
N PHE A 115 7.37 14.73 4.53
CA PHE A 115 7.93 13.63 5.33
C PHE A 115 7.56 13.77 6.81
N TRP A 116 7.88 14.91 7.42
CA TRP A 116 7.64 15.13 8.85
C TRP A 116 6.15 15.25 9.20
N GLY A 117 5.36 15.89 8.33
CA GLY A 117 3.91 15.95 8.47
C GLY A 117 3.28 14.56 8.45
N TRP A 118 3.73 13.68 7.55
CA TRP A 118 3.25 12.30 7.50
C TRP A 118 3.66 11.50 8.74
N GLN A 119 4.90 11.65 9.24
CA GLN A 119 5.30 11.03 10.50
C GLN A 119 4.45 11.53 11.68
N LEU A 120 4.10 12.82 11.71
CA LEU A 120 3.22 13.38 12.72
C LEU A 120 1.80 12.80 12.64
N VAL A 121 1.25 12.62 11.44
CA VAL A 121 -0.05 11.91 11.23
C VAL A 121 0.01 10.50 11.81
N ILE A 122 1.06 9.74 11.51
CA ILE A 122 1.21 8.38 12.02
C ILE A 122 1.27 8.37 13.56
N LEU A 123 2.04 9.27 14.16
CA LEU A 123 2.13 9.39 15.61
C LEU A 123 0.78 9.78 16.24
N ALA A 124 0.07 10.73 15.64
CA ALA A 124 -1.26 11.14 16.08
C ALA A 124 -2.27 9.97 16.02
N ALA A 125 -2.22 9.14 14.98
CA ALA A 125 -3.01 7.92 14.87
C ALA A 125 -2.64 6.90 15.95
N ALA A 126 -1.33 6.69 16.18
CA ALA A 126 -0.82 5.76 17.18
C ALA A 126 -1.23 6.13 18.61
N ILE A 127 -1.53 7.40 18.88
CA ILE A 127 -2.02 7.88 20.18
C ILE A 127 -3.55 7.86 20.22
N SER A 128 -4.22 8.43 19.21
CA SER A 128 -5.67 8.66 19.25
C SER A 128 -6.49 7.37 19.18
N LEU A 129 -6.09 6.40 18.34
CA LEU A 129 -6.85 5.16 18.16
C LEU A 129 -6.87 4.27 19.42
N PRO A 130 -5.74 3.99 20.11
CA PRO A 130 -5.77 3.26 21.37
C PRO A 130 -6.56 3.99 22.47
N LEU A 131 -6.55 5.31 22.49
CA LEU A 131 -7.36 6.11 23.41
C LEU A 131 -8.87 6.09 23.08
N GLY A 132 -9.24 5.55 21.90
CA GLY A 132 -10.63 5.39 21.49
C GLY A 132 -11.20 6.59 20.72
N TYR A 133 -10.38 7.54 20.31
CA TYR A 133 -10.79 8.63 19.44
C TYR A 133 -10.86 8.15 18.00
N THR A 134 -12.06 7.80 17.56
CA THR A 134 -12.33 7.26 16.22
C THR A 134 -13.70 7.65 15.73
N ARG A 135 -13.81 7.86 14.40
CA ARG A 135 -15.10 8.04 13.72
C ARG A 135 -15.80 6.72 13.40
N GLY A 136 -15.14 5.58 13.60
CA GLY A 136 -15.67 4.26 13.29
C GLY A 136 -15.80 3.95 11.80
N LYS A 137 -15.17 4.76 10.92
CA LYS A 137 -15.15 4.54 9.47
C LYS A 137 -13.88 3.80 9.07
N GLU A 138 -14.00 2.64 8.48
CA GLU A 138 -12.86 1.80 8.08
C GLU A 138 -11.95 2.52 7.08
N TYR A 139 -10.64 2.50 7.32
CA TYR A 139 -9.58 3.25 6.61
C TYR A 139 -9.68 4.78 6.74
N ALA A 140 -10.62 5.30 7.52
CA ALA A 140 -10.86 6.73 7.75
C ALA A 140 -11.26 7.00 9.21
N GLU A 141 -10.68 6.25 10.13
CA GLU A 141 -11.01 6.28 11.56
C GLU A 141 -10.62 7.59 12.24
N LEU A 142 -9.64 8.33 11.69
CA LEU A 142 -9.03 9.49 12.34
C LEU A 142 -9.97 10.70 12.37
N GLU A 143 -10.03 11.36 13.52
CA GLU A 143 -10.87 12.52 13.75
C GLU A 143 -10.42 13.75 12.96
N TRP A 144 -11.29 14.73 12.83
CA TRP A 144 -11.20 15.85 11.91
C TRP A 144 -9.89 16.68 11.98
N PRO A 145 -9.26 16.93 13.16
CA PRO A 145 -7.99 17.67 13.18
C PRO A 145 -6.86 16.92 12.47
N ILE A 146 -6.82 15.59 12.67
CA ILE A 146 -5.82 14.73 12.01
C ILE A 146 -6.16 14.60 10.52
N SER A 147 -7.43 14.53 10.15
CA SER A 147 -7.87 14.52 8.74
C SER A 147 -7.47 15.79 7.99
N ILE A 148 -7.51 16.97 8.63
CA ILE A 148 -7.00 18.21 8.06
C ILE A 148 -5.48 18.15 7.87
N LEU A 149 -4.74 17.65 8.86
CA LEU A 149 -3.28 17.48 8.75
C LEU A 149 -2.91 16.54 7.60
N ILE A 150 -3.67 15.45 7.40
CA ILE A 150 -3.52 14.54 6.26
C ILE A 150 -3.72 15.33 4.95
N ALA A 151 -4.79 16.11 4.82
CA ALA A 151 -5.08 16.87 3.61
C ALA A 151 -3.96 17.87 3.27
N VAL A 152 -3.48 18.64 4.25
CA VAL A 152 -2.40 19.62 4.07
C VAL A 152 -1.10 18.93 3.65
N THR A 153 -0.75 17.84 4.31
CA THR A 153 0.46 17.07 4.01
C THR A 153 0.36 16.43 2.62
N TRP A 154 -0.83 15.95 2.24
CA TRP A 154 -1.09 15.36 0.93
C TRP A 154 -0.99 16.37 -0.21
N VAL A 155 -1.49 17.60 0.00
CA VAL A 155 -1.35 18.70 -0.96
C VAL A 155 0.12 19.04 -1.18
N ALA A 156 0.93 19.10 -0.13
CA ALA A 156 2.37 19.32 -0.26
C ALA A 156 3.04 18.22 -1.12
N TYR A 157 2.67 16.95 -0.91
CA TYR A 157 3.13 15.84 -1.74
C TYR A 157 2.71 16.00 -3.20
N ALA A 158 1.43 16.31 -3.45
CA ALA A 158 0.89 16.53 -4.79
C ALA A 158 1.62 17.65 -5.53
N VAL A 159 1.84 18.78 -4.88
CA VAL A 159 2.59 19.93 -5.45
C VAL A 159 4.01 19.50 -5.83
N VAL A 160 4.72 18.78 -4.96
CA VAL A 160 6.08 18.34 -5.27
C VAL A 160 6.08 17.36 -6.43
N PHE A 161 5.17 16.37 -6.46
CA PHE A 161 5.12 15.37 -7.50
C PHE A 161 4.76 15.97 -8.87
N PHE A 162 3.63 16.68 -8.97
CA PHE A 162 3.19 17.26 -10.24
C PHE A 162 4.07 18.41 -10.70
N GLY A 163 4.58 19.22 -9.80
CA GLY A 163 5.53 20.27 -10.13
C GLY A 163 6.85 19.69 -10.68
N THR A 164 7.30 18.55 -10.17
CA THR A 164 8.48 17.85 -10.73
C THR A 164 8.19 17.33 -12.14
N ILE A 165 6.98 16.81 -12.41
CA ILE A 165 6.55 16.47 -13.77
C ILE A 165 6.50 17.73 -14.66
N GLY A 166 6.07 18.88 -14.13
CA GLY A 166 6.00 20.15 -14.88
C GLY A 166 7.36 20.62 -15.39
N ILE A 167 8.43 20.41 -14.62
CA ILE A 167 9.81 20.81 -14.97
C ILE A 167 10.64 19.66 -15.58
N ARG A 168 9.99 18.58 -16.02
CA ARG A 168 10.67 17.42 -16.61
C ARG A 168 11.51 17.80 -17.84
N LYS A 169 12.64 17.14 -18.00
CA LYS A 169 13.57 17.32 -19.13
C LYS A 169 13.33 16.33 -20.28
N VAL A 170 12.32 15.48 -20.17
CA VAL A 170 11.90 14.51 -21.20
C VAL A 170 10.51 14.86 -21.73
N ARG A 171 10.21 14.54 -23.00
CA ARG A 171 8.92 14.90 -23.62
C ARG A 171 7.75 14.10 -23.07
N HIS A 172 7.92 12.78 -22.94
CA HIS A 172 6.86 11.88 -22.51
C HIS A 172 6.80 11.75 -20.97
N ILE A 173 5.65 11.37 -20.47
CA ILE A 173 5.44 10.98 -19.08
C ILE A 173 5.33 9.45 -19.04
N TYR A 174 6.26 8.79 -18.36
CA TYR A 174 6.29 7.34 -18.29
C TYR A 174 5.09 6.79 -17.50
N VAL A 175 4.57 5.63 -17.90
CA VAL A 175 3.33 5.04 -17.36
C VAL A 175 3.32 4.89 -15.84
N ALA A 176 4.45 4.62 -15.21
CA ALA A 176 4.53 4.58 -13.74
C ALA A 176 4.08 5.91 -13.10
N ASN A 177 4.43 7.05 -13.69
CA ASN A 177 3.99 8.36 -13.21
C ASN A 177 2.49 8.60 -13.43
N TRP A 178 1.87 7.96 -14.42
CA TRP A 178 0.42 8.02 -14.59
C TRP A 178 -0.29 7.36 -13.42
N PHE A 179 0.17 6.18 -13.02
CA PHE A 179 -0.37 5.46 -11.87
C PHE A 179 -0.18 6.22 -10.56
N TYR A 180 1.01 6.80 -10.32
CA TYR A 180 1.23 7.67 -9.16
C TYR A 180 0.36 8.94 -9.21
N GLY A 181 0.24 9.57 -10.38
CA GLY A 181 -0.60 10.76 -10.53
C GLY A 181 -2.08 10.47 -10.27
N ALA A 182 -2.62 9.37 -10.81
CA ALA A 182 -3.98 8.93 -10.55
C ALA A 182 -4.21 8.62 -9.06
N PHE A 183 -3.29 7.92 -8.41
CA PHE A 183 -3.29 7.67 -6.98
C PHE A 183 -3.36 8.98 -6.17
N ILE A 184 -2.52 9.96 -6.48
CA ILE A 184 -2.45 11.22 -5.75
C ILE A 184 -3.77 12.01 -5.86
N ILE A 185 -4.31 12.13 -7.08
CA ILE A 185 -5.56 12.88 -7.34
C ILE A 185 -6.75 12.17 -6.70
N ALA A 186 -6.89 10.86 -6.95
CA ALA A 186 -8.03 10.11 -6.48
C ALA A 186 -8.09 10.07 -4.95
N VAL A 187 -6.97 9.79 -4.27
CA VAL A 187 -6.93 9.74 -2.80
C VAL A 187 -7.22 11.11 -2.17
N ALA A 188 -6.76 12.23 -2.78
CA ALA A 188 -7.12 13.56 -2.31
C ALA A 188 -8.64 13.77 -2.36
N LEU A 189 -9.27 13.45 -3.49
CA LEU A 189 -10.72 13.60 -3.66
C LEU A 189 -11.51 12.69 -2.69
N LEU A 190 -11.13 11.43 -2.61
CA LEU A 190 -11.73 10.45 -1.71
C LEU A 190 -11.65 10.90 -0.25
N HIS A 191 -10.48 11.37 0.19
CA HIS A 191 -10.27 11.82 1.55
C HIS A 191 -11.14 13.06 1.88
N ILE A 192 -11.13 14.07 1.02
CA ILE A 192 -11.89 15.31 1.24
C ILE A 192 -13.39 15.01 1.35
N VAL A 193 -13.94 14.19 0.44
CA VAL A 193 -15.36 13.87 0.44
C VAL A 193 -15.76 13.03 1.66
N ASN A 194 -14.99 11.97 1.96
CA ASN A 194 -15.35 11.08 3.10
C ASN A 194 -15.04 11.70 4.47
N ALA A 195 -14.14 12.68 4.54
CA ALA A 195 -13.80 13.40 5.76
C ALA A 195 -14.70 14.63 6.03
N ALA A 196 -15.73 14.85 5.21
CA ALA A 196 -16.70 15.91 5.42
C ALA A 196 -17.53 15.64 6.68
N VAL A 197 -17.28 16.41 7.75
CA VAL A 197 -17.87 16.23 9.07
C VAL A 197 -18.24 17.56 9.71
N MET A 198 -19.15 17.52 10.68
CA MET A 198 -19.48 18.61 11.59
C MET A 198 -18.75 18.37 12.91
N PRO A 199 -17.77 19.22 13.29
CA PRO A 199 -17.11 19.10 14.59
C PRO A 199 -18.07 19.33 15.75
N ALA A 200 -18.03 18.44 16.75
CA ALA A 200 -18.75 18.58 18.01
C ALA A 200 -17.79 18.79 19.20
N GLY A 201 -16.51 18.63 18.98
CA GLY A 201 -15.41 18.84 19.91
C GLY A 201 -14.07 18.60 19.20
N ILE A 202 -12.95 18.81 19.90
CA ILE A 202 -11.60 18.68 19.29
C ILE A 202 -11.37 17.28 18.72
N MET A 203 -11.80 16.24 19.44
CA MET A 203 -11.64 14.84 19.04
C MET A 203 -12.99 14.13 18.91
N LYS A 204 -14.01 14.87 18.42
CA LYS A 204 -15.34 14.35 18.16
C LYS A 204 -16.01 15.08 17.02
N SER A 205 -16.52 14.33 16.05
CA SER A 205 -17.30 14.86 14.92
C SER A 205 -18.39 13.89 14.49
N TYR A 206 -19.31 14.39 13.68
CA TYR A 206 -20.36 13.62 13.04
C TYR A 206 -20.30 13.82 11.52
N SER A 207 -20.61 12.76 10.76
CA SER A 207 -20.68 12.86 9.30
C SER A 207 -21.72 13.89 8.86
N VAL A 208 -21.47 14.60 7.77
CA VAL A 208 -22.49 15.44 7.11
C VAL A 208 -23.49 14.59 6.34
N TYR A 209 -23.18 13.33 6.08
CA TYR A 209 -24.06 12.38 5.41
C TYR A 209 -24.87 11.59 6.44
N ALA A 210 -26.05 11.13 6.06
CA ALA A 210 -26.95 10.40 6.95
C ALA A 210 -27.36 9.04 6.36
N GLY A 211 -27.55 8.07 7.25
CA GLY A 211 -28.09 6.76 6.92
C GLY A 211 -27.30 6.02 5.84
N VAL A 212 -27.98 5.46 4.86
CA VAL A 212 -27.36 4.70 3.78
C VAL A 212 -26.48 5.55 2.86
N GLN A 213 -26.68 6.88 2.80
CA GLN A 213 -25.78 7.77 2.08
C GLN A 213 -24.40 7.83 2.74
N ASP A 214 -24.32 7.85 4.08
CA ASP A 214 -23.05 7.81 4.78
C ASP A 214 -22.33 6.48 4.52
N ALA A 215 -23.03 5.37 4.54
CA ALA A 215 -22.49 4.07 4.17
C ALA A 215 -21.99 4.03 2.71
N MET A 216 -22.74 4.64 1.77
CA MET A 216 -22.36 4.71 0.36
C MET A 216 -21.10 5.57 0.15
N VAL A 217 -21.01 6.74 0.78
CA VAL A 217 -19.81 7.60 0.72
C VAL A 217 -18.63 6.89 1.37
N GLN A 218 -18.85 6.22 2.51
CA GLN A 218 -17.82 5.44 3.19
C GLN A 218 -17.26 4.34 2.29
N TRP A 219 -18.10 3.59 1.59
CA TRP A 219 -17.61 2.47 0.77
C TRP A 219 -17.22 2.89 -0.65
N TRP A 220 -17.69 4.03 -1.15
CA TRP A 220 -17.04 4.69 -2.27
C TRP A 220 -15.58 5.04 -1.92
N TYR A 221 -15.34 5.60 -0.71
CA TYR A 221 -14.00 5.83 -0.19
C TYR A 221 -13.27 4.51 0.06
N GLY A 222 -13.83 3.58 0.82
CA GLY A 222 -13.15 2.37 1.27
C GLY A 222 -12.68 1.49 0.12
N HIS A 223 -13.55 1.23 -0.86
CA HIS A 223 -13.17 0.46 -2.07
C HIS A 223 -12.11 1.21 -2.90
N ASN A 224 -12.29 2.50 -3.10
CA ASN A 224 -11.35 3.29 -3.90
C ASN A 224 -10.03 3.56 -3.14
N ALA A 225 -10.00 3.55 -1.82
CA ALA A 225 -8.76 3.55 -1.05
C ALA A 225 -7.91 2.31 -1.37
N VAL A 226 -8.51 1.12 -1.41
CA VAL A 226 -7.77 -0.08 -1.85
C VAL A 226 -7.48 -0.06 -3.36
N GLY A 227 -8.36 0.51 -4.18
CA GLY A 227 -8.17 0.64 -5.63
C GLY A 227 -7.07 1.63 -6.03
N PHE A 228 -7.01 2.79 -5.38
CA PHE A 228 -6.03 3.83 -5.76
C PHE A 228 -4.82 3.85 -4.84
N PHE A 229 -4.97 3.74 -3.52
CA PHE A 229 -3.83 3.72 -2.62
C PHE A 229 -3.11 2.37 -2.70
N LEU A 230 -3.79 1.25 -2.49
CA LEU A 230 -3.16 -0.07 -2.43
C LEU A 230 -2.98 -0.75 -3.79
N THR A 231 -3.59 -0.24 -4.87
CA THR A 231 -3.43 -0.86 -6.20
C THR A 231 -2.75 0.11 -7.17
N ALA A 232 -3.38 1.23 -7.57
CA ALA A 232 -2.80 2.11 -8.57
C ALA A 232 -1.41 2.63 -8.18
N GLY A 233 -1.22 3.10 -6.94
CA GLY A 233 0.09 3.54 -6.45
C GLY A 233 1.16 2.45 -6.56
N PHE A 234 0.84 1.22 -6.16
CA PHE A 234 1.78 0.09 -6.21
C PHE A 234 2.02 -0.45 -7.63
N LEU A 235 1.09 -0.26 -8.55
CA LEU A 235 1.34 -0.51 -9.98
C LEU A 235 2.39 0.45 -10.54
N GLY A 236 2.50 1.67 -10.02
CA GLY A 236 3.62 2.56 -10.31
C GLY A 236 4.97 1.92 -9.96
N ILE A 237 5.05 1.19 -8.83
CA ILE A 237 6.24 0.41 -8.46
C ILE A 237 6.50 -0.70 -9.48
N VAL A 238 5.48 -1.48 -9.82
CA VAL A 238 5.60 -2.59 -10.78
C VAL A 238 6.18 -2.12 -12.11
N TYR A 239 5.60 -1.09 -12.71
CA TYR A 239 6.02 -0.60 -14.03
C TYR A 239 7.43 0.00 -14.06
N TYR A 240 8.01 0.35 -12.92
CA TYR A 240 9.38 0.84 -12.86
C TYR A 240 10.38 -0.22 -12.38
N PHE A 241 10.10 -0.87 -11.24
CA PHE A 241 11.10 -1.69 -10.56
C PHE A 241 11.24 -3.09 -11.17
N ILE A 242 10.16 -3.71 -11.65
CA ILE A 242 10.26 -5.04 -12.32
C ILE A 242 11.10 -4.96 -13.59
N PRO A 243 10.85 -4.04 -14.54
CA PRO A 243 11.70 -3.89 -15.70
C PRO A 243 13.17 -3.62 -15.36
N LYS A 244 13.42 -2.78 -14.33
CA LYS A 244 14.78 -2.46 -13.88
C LYS A 244 15.48 -3.66 -13.26
N GLN A 245 14.82 -4.43 -12.40
CA GLN A 245 15.42 -5.60 -11.75
C GLN A 245 15.58 -6.77 -12.73
N ALA A 246 14.61 -6.96 -13.62
CA ALA A 246 14.70 -7.97 -14.68
C ALA A 246 15.69 -7.61 -15.80
N GLU A 247 16.10 -6.33 -15.90
CA GLU A 247 16.88 -5.78 -17.05
C GLU A 247 16.17 -6.05 -18.37
N ARG A 248 14.87 -5.83 -18.40
CA ARG A 248 14.01 -6.03 -19.56
C ARG A 248 13.07 -4.83 -19.73
N PRO A 249 12.70 -4.44 -20.96
CA PRO A 249 11.62 -3.49 -21.17
C PRO A 249 10.30 -4.11 -20.72
N VAL A 250 9.32 -3.27 -20.41
CA VAL A 250 7.92 -3.69 -20.19
C VAL A 250 7.48 -4.51 -21.42
N TYR A 251 6.87 -5.66 -21.18
CA TYR A 251 6.46 -6.60 -22.25
C TYR A 251 5.61 -5.92 -23.32
N SER A 252 4.59 -5.17 -22.93
CA SER A 252 3.75 -4.42 -23.85
C SER A 252 3.39 -3.04 -23.26
N TYR A 253 3.97 -1.99 -23.84
CA TYR A 253 3.61 -0.62 -23.44
C TYR A 253 2.17 -0.25 -23.85
N ARG A 254 1.68 -0.79 -24.98
CA ARG A 254 0.27 -0.63 -25.37
C ARG A 254 -0.69 -1.24 -24.35
N LEU A 255 -0.38 -2.44 -23.85
CA LEU A 255 -1.18 -3.09 -22.81
C LEU A 255 -1.14 -2.28 -21.51
N SER A 256 -0.03 -1.62 -21.17
CA SER A 256 0.04 -0.73 -20.00
C SER A 256 -0.88 0.49 -20.10
N ILE A 257 -1.06 1.03 -21.32
CA ILE A 257 -2.01 2.13 -21.56
C ILE A 257 -3.45 1.66 -21.37
N VAL A 258 -3.81 0.51 -21.95
CA VAL A 258 -5.14 -0.08 -21.80
C VAL A 258 -5.41 -0.42 -20.32
N HIS A 259 -4.45 -1.05 -19.66
CA HIS A 259 -4.51 -1.35 -18.21
C HIS A 259 -4.80 -0.09 -17.42
N PHE A 260 -4.04 0.98 -17.61
CA PHE A 260 -4.21 2.22 -16.85
C PHE A 260 -5.63 2.79 -17.01
N TRP A 261 -6.05 3.09 -18.23
CA TRP A 261 -7.32 3.77 -18.45
C TRP A 261 -8.52 2.92 -18.07
N ALA A 262 -8.52 1.64 -18.42
CA ALA A 262 -9.61 0.74 -18.06
C ALA A 262 -9.71 0.55 -16.54
N LEU A 263 -8.57 0.39 -15.85
CA LEU A 263 -8.53 0.22 -14.40
C LEU A 263 -9.05 1.46 -13.66
N ILE A 264 -8.48 2.63 -13.96
CA ILE A 264 -8.81 3.89 -13.29
C ILE A 264 -10.27 4.24 -13.45
N PHE A 265 -10.82 4.12 -14.68
CA PHE A 265 -12.23 4.40 -14.92
C PHE A 265 -13.16 3.43 -14.18
N THR A 266 -12.83 2.14 -14.18
CA THR A 266 -13.71 1.09 -13.66
C THR A 266 -13.74 1.08 -12.12
N TYR A 267 -12.62 1.36 -11.46
CA TYR A 267 -12.53 1.37 -9.98
C TYR A 267 -13.54 2.32 -9.34
N MET A 268 -13.77 3.48 -9.93
CA MET A 268 -14.62 4.54 -9.35
C MET A 268 -16.04 4.06 -9.02
N TRP A 269 -16.54 3.04 -9.69
CA TRP A 269 -17.93 2.61 -9.63
C TRP A 269 -18.16 1.31 -8.84
N ALA A 270 -17.12 0.61 -8.46
CA ALA A 270 -17.23 -0.72 -7.87
C ALA A 270 -17.63 -0.72 -6.37
N GLY A 271 -17.45 0.42 -5.67
CA GLY A 271 -17.69 0.53 -4.21
C GLY A 271 -19.00 -0.03 -3.66
N PRO A 272 -20.16 0.13 -4.33
CA PRO A 272 -21.43 -0.38 -3.82
C PRO A 272 -21.51 -1.89 -3.61
N HIS A 273 -20.57 -2.68 -4.14
CA HIS A 273 -20.52 -4.12 -3.86
C HIS A 273 -20.27 -4.45 -2.36
N HIS A 274 -19.76 -3.51 -1.59
CA HIS A 274 -19.62 -3.66 -0.13
C HIS A 274 -20.96 -3.54 0.61
N LEU A 275 -22.00 -3.10 -0.06
CA LEU A 275 -23.32 -2.79 0.52
C LEU A 275 -24.44 -3.69 -0.02
N HIS A 276 -24.09 -4.92 -0.46
CA HIS A 276 -25.09 -5.90 -0.81
C HIS A 276 -25.99 -6.23 0.39
N PHE A 277 -27.28 -6.45 0.11
CA PHE A 277 -28.29 -6.79 1.12
C PHE A 277 -28.53 -5.70 2.19
N THR A 278 -28.18 -4.46 1.88
CA THR A 278 -28.47 -3.28 2.72
C THR A 278 -29.65 -2.47 2.18
N ALA A 279 -29.98 -1.35 2.83
CA ALA A 279 -31.02 -0.41 2.38
C ALA A 279 -30.60 0.42 1.14
N LEU A 280 -29.39 0.23 0.59
CA LEU A 280 -28.99 0.84 -0.66
C LEU A 280 -29.86 0.29 -1.81
N PRO A 281 -30.35 1.13 -2.77
CA PRO A 281 -31.13 0.65 -3.91
C PRO A 281 -30.46 -0.51 -4.64
N ASP A 282 -31.22 -1.52 -5.02
CA ASP A 282 -30.68 -2.77 -5.59
C ASP A 282 -29.90 -2.54 -6.91
N TRP A 283 -30.34 -1.59 -7.74
CA TRP A 283 -29.63 -1.25 -8.96
C TRP A 283 -28.23 -0.72 -8.71
N THR A 284 -28.01 0.03 -7.60
CA THR A 284 -26.69 0.55 -7.21
C THR A 284 -25.79 -0.58 -6.73
N GLN A 285 -26.34 -1.53 -5.96
CA GLN A 285 -25.62 -2.74 -5.54
C GLN A 285 -25.19 -3.58 -6.76
N SER A 286 -26.11 -3.76 -7.72
CA SER A 286 -25.83 -4.48 -8.98
C SER A 286 -24.82 -3.76 -9.85
N LEU A 287 -24.85 -2.42 -9.89
CA LEU A 287 -23.82 -1.61 -10.57
C LEU A 287 -22.44 -1.89 -9.98
N GLY A 288 -22.30 -1.86 -8.65
CA GLY A 288 -21.03 -2.18 -7.98
C GLY A 288 -20.51 -3.58 -8.34
N MET A 289 -21.39 -4.59 -8.38
CA MET A 289 -21.05 -5.93 -8.82
C MET A 289 -20.54 -5.97 -10.27
N VAL A 290 -21.27 -5.35 -11.20
CA VAL A 290 -20.92 -5.36 -12.63
C VAL A 290 -19.57 -4.70 -12.86
N PHE A 291 -19.33 -3.52 -12.27
CA PHE A 291 -18.03 -2.84 -12.40
C PHE A 291 -16.89 -3.63 -11.74
N SER A 292 -17.15 -4.35 -10.64
CA SER A 292 -16.18 -5.24 -10.03
C SER A 292 -15.79 -6.40 -10.96
N LEU A 293 -16.76 -7.00 -11.65
CA LEU A 293 -16.49 -8.06 -12.64
C LEU A 293 -15.70 -7.54 -13.85
N ILE A 294 -16.00 -6.32 -14.32
CA ILE A 294 -15.26 -5.69 -15.41
C ILE A 294 -13.79 -5.44 -15.01
N LEU A 295 -13.51 -5.12 -13.74
CA LEU A 295 -12.16 -4.91 -13.23
C LEU A 295 -11.22 -6.11 -13.39
N LEU A 296 -11.77 -7.31 -13.52
CA LEU A 296 -10.96 -8.52 -13.76
C LEU A 296 -10.08 -8.38 -15.01
N ALA A 297 -10.64 -7.88 -16.09
CA ALA A 297 -9.95 -7.77 -17.37
C ALA A 297 -8.71 -6.84 -17.31
N PRO A 298 -8.82 -5.56 -16.89
CA PRO A 298 -7.63 -4.70 -16.79
C PRO A 298 -6.63 -5.18 -15.74
N SER A 299 -7.09 -5.67 -14.58
CA SER A 299 -6.20 -6.13 -13.51
C SER A 299 -5.34 -7.30 -13.97
N TRP A 300 -5.95 -8.30 -14.59
CA TRP A 300 -5.21 -9.45 -15.11
C TRP A 300 -4.36 -9.07 -16.34
N GLY A 301 -4.81 -8.14 -17.16
CA GLY A 301 -3.99 -7.57 -18.23
C GLY A 301 -2.69 -6.96 -17.68
N GLY A 302 -2.78 -6.22 -16.58
CA GLY A 302 -1.61 -5.67 -15.88
C GLY A 302 -0.72 -6.74 -15.25
N MET A 303 -1.31 -7.74 -14.59
CA MET A 303 -0.57 -8.89 -14.03
C MET A 303 0.19 -9.64 -15.13
N ILE A 304 -0.47 -9.99 -16.22
CA ILE A 304 0.15 -10.69 -17.36
C ILE A 304 1.27 -9.83 -17.95
N ASN A 305 1.06 -8.54 -18.15
CA ASN A 305 2.09 -7.64 -18.68
C ASN A 305 3.34 -7.61 -17.79
N GLY A 306 3.15 -7.54 -16.46
CA GLY A 306 4.25 -7.56 -15.50
C GLY A 306 5.00 -8.89 -15.50
N VAL A 307 4.29 -10.01 -15.46
CA VAL A 307 4.89 -11.37 -15.47
C VAL A 307 5.62 -11.62 -16.80
N MET A 308 5.01 -11.29 -17.93
CA MET A 308 5.60 -11.46 -19.26
C MET A 308 6.80 -10.53 -19.52
N THR A 309 7.02 -9.50 -18.69
CA THR A 309 8.26 -8.71 -18.71
C THR A 309 9.49 -9.61 -18.45
N LEU A 310 9.32 -10.78 -17.83
CA LEU A 310 10.38 -11.77 -17.67
C LEU A 310 10.58 -12.69 -18.89
N SER A 311 9.83 -12.49 -19.96
CA SER A 311 10.02 -13.30 -21.18
C SER A 311 11.46 -13.25 -21.66
N GLY A 312 12.11 -14.43 -21.75
CA GLY A 312 13.54 -14.58 -22.03
C GLY A 312 14.47 -14.30 -20.83
N ALA A 313 13.94 -14.05 -19.63
CA ALA A 313 14.72 -13.81 -18.41
C ALA A 313 14.24 -14.63 -17.19
N TRP A 314 13.44 -15.67 -17.40
CA TRP A 314 12.89 -16.53 -16.34
C TRP A 314 13.96 -17.17 -15.45
N HIS A 315 15.14 -17.46 -16.01
CA HIS A 315 16.28 -18.01 -15.29
C HIS A 315 16.72 -17.11 -14.13
N LYS A 316 16.56 -15.79 -14.25
CA LYS A 316 16.92 -14.82 -13.19
C LYS A 316 16.17 -15.07 -11.87
N LEU A 317 14.96 -15.67 -11.90
CA LEU A 317 14.24 -16.00 -10.68
C LEU A 317 14.97 -17.02 -9.79
N ARG A 318 15.91 -17.80 -10.35
CA ARG A 318 16.70 -18.76 -9.55
C ARG A 318 17.73 -18.05 -8.69
N ASP A 319 18.32 -16.98 -9.19
CA ASP A 319 19.51 -16.36 -8.60
C ASP A 319 19.22 -15.00 -7.95
N ASP A 320 18.07 -14.38 -8.28
CA ASP A 320 17.68 -13.06 -7.79
C ASP A 320 16.48 -13.12 -6.84
N PRO A 321 16.72 -13.12 -5.52
CA PRO A 321 15.65 -13.16 -4.54
C PRO A 321 14.82 -11.85 -4.52
N ILE A 322 15.36 -10.71 -4.95
CA ILE A 322 14.62 -9.44 -5.04
C ILE A 322 13.55 -9.54 -6.13
N LEU A 323 13.95 -10.09 -7.28
CA LEU A 323 13.00 -10.32 -8.38
C LEU A 323 11.90 -11.31 -7.98
N ARG A 324 12.22 -12.34 -7.17
CA ARG A 324 11.22 -13.27 -6.61
C ARG A 324 10.15 -12.54 -5.80
N PHE A 325 10.52 -11.62 -4.91
CA PHE A 325 9.57 -10.78 -4.18
C PHE A 325 8.61 -10.06 -5.12
N MET A 326 9.13 -9.45 -6.19
CA MET A 326 8.34 -8.67 -7.13
C MET A 326 7.36 -9.54 -7.94
N ILE A 327 7.80 -10.75 -8.34
CA ILE A 327 6.95 -11.64 -9.16
C ILE A 327 5.91 -12.37 -8.30
N VAL A 328 6.26 -12.77 -7.08
CA VAL A 328 5.27 -13.31 -6.14
C VAL A 328 4.24 -12.25 -5.77
N ALA A 329 4.63 -10.99 -5.61
CA ALA A 329 3.68 -9.89 -5.46
C ALA A 329 2.69 -9.81 -6.62
N LEU A 330 3.14 -9.91 -7.88
CA LEU A 330 2.25 -9.94 -9.03
C LEU A 330 1.30 -11.14 -9.04
N SER A 331 1.76 -12.31 -8.55
CA SER A 331 0.91 -13.48 -8.41
C SER A 331 -0.20 -13.24 -7.38
N PHE A 332 0.12 -12.64 -6.23
CA PHE A 332 -0.87 -12.24 -5.24
C PHE A 332 -1.79 -11.11 -5.74
N TYR A 333 -1.29 -10.19 -6.56
CA TYR A 333 -2.12 -9.21 -7.25
C TYR A 333 -3.17 -9.89 -8.13
N GLY A 334 -2.76 -10.89 -8.91
CA GLY A 334 -3.67 -11.70 -9.73
C GLY A 334 -4.71 -12.46 -8.89
N ILE A 335 -4.30 -13.08 -7.78
CA ILE A 335 -5.20 -13.78 -6.85
C ILE A 335 -6.21 -12.79 -6.24
N ALA A 336 -5.76 -11.69 -5.66
CA ALA A 336 -6.60 -10.71 -5.00
C ALA A 336 -7.60 -10.05 -5.98
N THR A 337 -7.16 -9.75 -7.21
CA THR A 337 -8.01 -9.13 -8.24
C THR A 337 -8.89 -10.14 -8.99
N PHE A 338 -8.74 -11.43 -8.78
CA PHE A 338 -9.72 -12.45 -9.13
C PHE A 338 -10.75 -12.63 -8.00
N GLU A 339 -10.26 -12.77 -6.78
CA GLU A 339 -11.07 -13.03 -5.60
C GLU A 339 -12.06 -11.89 -5.30
N GLY A 340 -11.61 -10.61 -5.39
CA GLY A 340 -12.46 -9.44 -5.17
C GLY A 340 -13.70 -9.41 -6.06
N PRO A 341 -13.57 -9.47 -7.38
CA PRO A 341 -14.70 -9.61 -8.31
C PRO A 341 -15.58 -10.82 -8.03
N MET A 342 -15.01 -11.98 -7.73
CA MET A 342 -15.77 -13.18 -7.37
C MET A 342 -16.62 -12.95 -6.10
N MET A 343 -16.04 -12.37 -5.05
CA MET A 343 -16.75 -12.04 -3.80
C MET A 343 -17.78 -10.92 -3.99
N SER A 344 -17.70 -10.12 -5.05
CA SER A 344 -18.71 -9.10 -5.38
C SER A 344 -20.00 -9.68 -5.96
N ILE A 345 -19.98 -10.93 -6.46
CA ILE A 345 -21.18 -11.61 -6.96
C ILE A 345 -22.11 -11.85 -5.78
N LYS A 346 -23.38 -11.39 -5.88
CA LYS A 346 -24.34 -11.42 -4.76
C LYS A 346 -24.44 -12.79 -4.07
N THR A 347 -24.49 -13.88 -4.83
CA THR A 347 -24.54 -15.26 -4.28
C THR A 347 -23.30 -15.62 -3.49
N VAL A 348 -22.11 -15.28 -3.98
CA VAL A 348 -20.84 -15.50 -3.28
C VAL A 348 -20.75 -14.56 -2.09
N ASN A 349 -21.11 -13.28 -2.27
CA ASN A 349 -21.12 -12.28 -1.21
C ASN A 349 -21.98 -12.70 -0.02
N SER A 350 -23.16 -13.28 -0.27
CA SER A 350 -24.02 -13.76 0.79
C SER A 350 -23.39 -14.86 1.67
N LEU A 351 -22.37 -15.55 1.17
CA LEU A 351 -21.59 -16.52 1.94
C LEU A 351 -20.37 -15.90 2.60
N SER A 352 -19.67 -15.01 1.89
CA SER A 352 -18.37 -14.47 2.31
C SER A 352 -18.44 -13.23 3.19
N HIS A 353 -19.52 -12.42 3.07
CA HIS A 353 -19.62 -11.13 3.74
C HIS A 353 -19.56 -11.27 5.27
N TYR A 354 -18.72 -10.46 5.91
CA TYR A 354 -18.42 -10.47 7.35
C TYR A 354 -17.69 -11.71 7.88
N THR A 355 -17.34 -12.68 7.05
CA THR A 355 -16.59 -13.87 7.44
C THR A 355 -15.06 -13.62 7.39
N ASP A 356 -14.28 -14.57 7.93
CA ASP A 356 -12.82 -14.57 7.83
C ASP A 356 -12.30 -14.72 6.39
N TRP A 357 -13.17 -15.05 5.42
CA TRP A 357 -12.81 -14.99 4.00
C TRP A 357 -12.40 -13.58 3.57
N ASN A 358 -13.09 -12.53 4.07
CA ASN A 358 -12.66 -11.16 3.83
C ASN A 358 -11.28 -10.88 4.42
N ILE A 359 -10.95 -11.48 5.55
CA ILE A 359 -9.63 -11.34 6.19
C ILE A 359 -8.54 -12.00 5.34
N ALA A 360 -8.82 -13.18 4.75
CA ALA A 360 -7.92 -13.81 3.78
C ALA A 360 -7.67 -12.91 2.59
N HIS A 361 -8.74 -12.38 1.98
CA HIS A 361 -8.69 -11.49 0.83
C HIS A 361 -7.83 -10.24 1.09
N VAL A 362 -8.11 -9.51 2.17
CA VAL A 362 -7.34 -8.28 2.46
C VAL A 362 -5.89 -8.55 2.80
N HIS A 363 -5.56 -9.68 3.44
CA HIS A 363 -4.17 -10.03 3.75
C HIS A 363 -3.42 -10.58 2.52
N GLY A 364 -4.10 -11.33 1.64
CA GLY A 364 -3.56 -11.65 0.31
C GLY A 364 -3.20 -10.40 -0.49
N GLY A 365 -4.07 -9.39 -0.46
CA GLY A 365 -3.85 -8.09 -1.08
C GLY A 365 -2.79 -7.24 -0.37
N THR A 366 -2.87 -7.10 0.97
CA THR A 366 -1.98 -6.17 1.69
C THR A 366 -0.61 -6.76 2.02
N LEU A 367 -0.50 -8.02 2.36
CA LEU A 367 0.78 -8.66 2.65
C LEU A 367 1.36 -9.35 1.42
N GLY A 368 0.55 -10.12 0.70
CA GLY A 368 1.00 -10.84 -0.48
C GLY A 368 1.31 -9.92 -1.67
N TRP A 369 0.44 -8.98 -1.99
CA TRP A 369 0.65 -8.02 -3.07
C TRP A 369 1.47 -6.81 -2.61
N VAL A 370 0.90 -5.96 -1.76
CA VAL A 370 1.50 -4.68 -1.35
C VAL A 370 2.78 -4.89 -0.55
N GLY A 371 2.79 -5.82 0.39
CA GLY A 371 3.95 -6.12 1.24
C GLY A 371 5.14 -6.59 0.41
N PHE A 372 4.96 -7.63 -0.42
CA PHE A 372 6.06 -8.19 -1.22
C PHE A 372 6.62 -7.21 -2.24
N ILE A 373 5.78 -6.43 -2.94
CA ILE A 373 6.30 -5.44 -3.90
C ILE A 373 7.04 -4.30 -3.19
N SER A 374 6.56 -3.88 -1.99
CA SER A 374 7.25 -2.89 -1.13
C SER A 374 8.62 -3.39 -0.70
N MET A 375 8.70 -4.62 -0.17
CA MET A 375 9.94 -5.24 0.27
C MET A 375 10.93 -5.38 -0.88
N GLY A 376 10.47 -5.83 -2.05
CA GLY A 376 11.28 -5.90 -3.26
C GLY A 376 11.84 -4.54 -3.67
N ALA A 377 11.00 -3.49 -3.65
CA ALA A 377 11.42 -2.13 -3.96
C ALA A 377 12.43 -1.58 -2.93
N MET A 378 12.22 -1.84 -1.63
CA MET A 378 13.17 -1.40 -0.59
C MET A 378 14.51 -2.13 -0.73
N TYR A 379 14.54 -3.43 -1.01
CA TYR A 379 15.77 -4.17 -1.29
C TYR A 379 16.51 -3.65 -2.54
N TYR A 380 15.78 -3.13 -3.52
CA TYR A 380 16.37 -2.46 -4.68
C TYR A 380 16.94 -1.08 -4.31
N LEU A 381 16.23 -0.29 -3.51
CA LEU A 381 16.57 1.10 -3.20
C LEU A 381 17.71 1.21 -2.16
N ILE A 382 17.64 0.48 -1.06
CA ILE A 382 18.52 0.66 0.10
C ILE A 382 20.02 0.62 -0.26
N PRO A 383 20.54 -0.38 -0.97
CA PRO A 383 21.98 -0.37 -1.29
C PRO A 383 22.37 0.84 -2.12
N ARG A 384 21.55 1.25 -3.09
CA ARG A 384 21.80 2.42 -3.95
C ARG A 384 21.78 3.73 -3.18
N LEU A 385 20.93 3.85 -2.18
CA LEU A 385 20.81 5.04 -1.32
C LEU A 385 21.95 5.20 -0.31
N PHE A 386 22.64 4.09 -0.01
CA PHE A 386 23.79 4.07 0.91
C PHE A 386 25.13 3.73 0.22
N GLY A 387 25.21 3.88 -1.12
CA GLY A 387 26.44 3.72 -1.89
C GLY A 387 26.97 2.29 -1.91
N GLN A 388 26.13 1.30 -1.69
CA GLN A 388 26.47 -0.12 -1.72
C GLN A 388 26.08 -0.74 -3.08
N LYS A 389 26.87 -1.71 -3.55
CA LYS A 389 26.55 -2.47 -4.78
C LYS A 389 25.40 -3.45 -4.58
N LYS A 390 25.24 -3.98 -3.37
CA LYS A 390 24.23 -4.98 -3.00
C LYS A 390 23.87 -4.87 -1.51
N MET A 391 22.80 -5.51 -1.11
CA MET A 391 22.46 -5.67 0.30
C MET A 391 23.55 -6.45 1.04
N HIS A 392 23.66 -6.22 2.35
CA HIS A 392 24.66 -6.87 3.21
C HIS A 392 24.62 -8.40 3.06
N SER A 393 23.43 -9.01 3.03
CA SER A 393 23.27 -10.44 2.88
C SER A 393 22.16 -10.80 1.88
N LEU A 394 22.55 -11.40 0.74
CA LEU A 394 21.59 -11.95 -0.22
C LEU A 394 20.90 -13.20 0.34
N LYS A 395 21.61 -14.00 1.15
CA LYS A 395 21.03 -15.17 1.82
C LYS A 395 19.93 -14.78 2.80
N ALA A 396 20.09 -13.67 3.51
CA ALA A 396 19.02 -13.15 4.39
C ALA A 396 17.78 -12.75 3.59
N ILE A 397 17.93 -12.17 2.39
CA ILE A 397 16.79 -11.88 1.50
C ILE A 397 16.10 -13.19 1.10
N GLU A 398 16.85 -14.21 0.76
CA GLU A 398 16.29 -15.52 0.39
C GLU A 398 15.52 -16.17 1.56
N ILE A 399 16.09 -16.16 2.76
CA ILE A 399 15.41 -16.67 3.96
C ILE A 399 14.13 -15.88 4.22
N HIS A 400 14.21 -14.55 4.19
CA HIS A 400 13.04 -13.69 4.35
C HIS A 400 11.95 -14.04 3.31
N PHE A 401 12.32 -14.19 2.04
CA PHE A 401 11.39 -14.55 0.97
C PHE A 401 10.61 -15.82 1.30
N TRP A 402 11.30 -16.89 1.69
CA TRP A 402 10.62 -18.17 1.96
C TRP A 402 9.80 -18.13 3.24
N VAL A 403 10.33 -17.54 4.31
CA VAL A 403 9.63 -17.44 5.60
C VAL A 403 8.36 -16.59 5.45
N ALA A 404 8.43 -15.45 4.75
CA ALA A 404 7.26 -14.61 4.50
C ALA A 404 6.25 -15.28 3.56
N THR A 405 6.72 -15.99 2.51
CA THR A 405 5.84 -16.69 1.57
C THR A 405 5.08 -17.81 2.27
N ILE A 406 5.77 -18.64 3.05
CA ILE A 406 5.12 -19.71 3.83
C ILE A 406 4.15 -19.10 4.84
N GLY A 407 4.55 -18.03 5.52
CA GLY A 407 3.73 -17.33 6.50
C GLY A 407 2.42 -16.82 5.92
N ILE A 408 2.47 -16.11 4.79
CA ILE A 408 1.25 -15.58 4.16
C ILE A 408 0.36 -16.68 3.59
N VAL A 409 0.92 -17.75 3.01
CA VAL A 409 0.14 -18.88 2.49
C VAL A 409 -0.62 -19.57 3.63
N PHE A 410 0.02 -19.86 4.76
CA PHE A 410 -0.66 -20.42 5.93
C PHE A 410 -1.75 -19.50 6.45
N TYR A 411 -1.46 -18.20 6.53
CA TYR A 411 -2.41 -17.21 7.00
C TYR A 411 -3.69 -17.20 6.15
N ILE A 412 -3.56 -17.01 4.83
CA ILE A 412 -4.74 -16.88 3.95
C ILE A 412 -5.48 -18.20 3.82
N ALA A 413 -4.79 -19.34 3.74
CA ALA A 413 -5.43 -20.64 3.65
C ALA A 413 -6.30 -20.93 4.89
N ALA A 414 -5.77 -20.64 6.09
CA ALA A 414 -6.54 -20.80 7.33
C ALA A 414 -7.79 -19.90 7.33
N MET A 415 -7.66 -18.64 6.87
CA MET A 415 -8.78 -17.70 6.85
C MET A 415 -9.80 -18.01 5.74
N TRP A 416 -9.38 -18.57 4.60
CA TRP A 416 -10.31 -19.07 3.58
C TRP A 416 -11.17 -20.21 4.13
N ILE A 417 -10.54 -21.18 4.76
CA ILE A 417 -11.26 -22.33 5.33
C ILE A 417 -12.20 -21.88 6.44
N ALA A 418 -11.70 -21.05 7.39
CA ALA A 418 -12.51 -20.50 8.46
C ALA A 418 -13.69 -19.68 7.94
N GLY A 419 -13.46 -18.80 6.95
CA GLY A 419 -14.49 -17.94 6.40
C GLY A 419 -15.58 -18.68 5.64
N VAL A 420 -15.22 -19.67 4.82
CA VAL A 420 -16.22 -20.54 4.15
C VAL A 420 -17.03 -21.31 5.18
N MET A 421 -16.38 -21.89 6.18
CA MET A 421 -17.05 -22.63 7.25
C MET A 421 -18.02 -21.73 8.05
N GLN A 422 -17.59 -20.50 8.43
CA GLN A 422 -18.44 -19.52 9.08
C GLN A 422 -19.69 -19.20 8.25
N GLY A 423 -19.50 -18.88 6.98
CA GLY A 423 -20.61 -18.55 6.09
C GLY A 423 -21.62 -19.69 5.94
N LEU A 424 -21.16 -20.94 5.85
CA LEU A 424 -22.01 -22.11 5.80
C LEU A 424 -22.77 -22.33 7.13
N MET A 425 -22.09 -22.20 8.26
CA MET A 425 -22.72 -22.37 9.58
C MET A 425 -23.77 -21.27 9.86
N TRP A 426 -23.47 -20.01 9.53
CA TRP A 426 -24.42 -18.88 9.76
C TRP A 426 -25.67 -18.93 8.88
N ARG A 427 -25.60 -19.65 7.77
CA ARG A 427 -26.73 -19.80 6.83
C ARG A 427 -27.52 -21.09 7.04
N SER A 428 -27.07 -21.96 7.93
CA SER A 428 -27.75 -23.21 8.22
C SER A 428 -28.96 -22.95 9.11
N ILE A 429 -30.16 -23.22 8.58
CA ILE A 429 -31.44 -22.96 9.24
C ILE A 429 -32.23 -24.27 9.34
N ASN A 430 -32.79 -24.54 10.51
CA ASN A 430 -33.67 -25.67 10.77
C ASN A 430 -35.04 -25.47 10.10
N PRO A 431 -35.86 -26.54 9.93
CA PRO A 431 -37.19 -26.43 9.33
C PRO A 431 -38.14 -25.46 10.06
N ASP A 432 -37.93 -25.23 11.35
CA ASP A 432 -38.69 -24.29 12.17
C ASP A 432 -38.23 -22.83 12.07
N GLY A 433 -37.19 -22.57 11.25
CA GLY A 433 -36.60 -21.23 11.07
C GLY A 433 -35.55 -20.83 12.11
N SER A 434 -35.23 -21.68 13.08
CA SER A 434 -34.16 -21.45 14.03
C SER A 434 -32.79 -21.71 13.41
N LEU A 435 -31.73 -21.09 13.99
CA LEU A 435 -30.35 -21.35 13.55
C LEU A 435 -29.92 -22.77 13.95
N THR A 436 -29.30 -23.49 13.02
CA THR A 436 -28.76 -24.84 13.30
C THR A 436 -27.57 -24.77 14.25
N TYR A 437 -26.73 -23.72 14.13
CA TYR A 437 -25.56 -23.51 14.96
C TYR A 437 -25.68 -22.22 15.76
N THR A 438 -25.28 -22.27 17.01
CA THR A 438 -25.13 -21.06 17.83
C THR A 438 -23.87 -20.29 17.43
N PHE A 439 -23.81 -19.01 17.81
CA PHE A 439 -22.60 -18.20 17.59
C PHE A 439 -21.36 -18.83 18.25
N VAL A 440 -21.52 -19.37 19.47
CA VAL A 440 -20.42 -20.00 20.22
C VAL A 440 -19.89 -21.26 19.51
N GLU A 441 -20.76 -22.06 18.92
CA GLU A 441 -20.35 -23.21 18.13
C GLU A 441 -19.54 -22.80 16.89
N SER A 442 -19.96 -21.73 16.20
CA SER A 442 -19.20 -21.18 15.08
C SER A 442 -17.83 -20.68 15.53
N VAL A 443 -17.72 -19.97 16.64
CA VAL A 443 -16.42 -19.52 17.19
C VAL A 443 -15.52 -20.69 17.57
N LYS A 444 -16.07 -21.71 18.23
CA LYS A 444 -15.29 -22.91 18.58
C LYS A 444 -14.77 -23.65 17.36
N ALA A 445 -15.58 -23.75 16.30
CA ALA A 445 -15.20 -24.41 15.05
C ALA A 445 -14.07 -23.66 14.31
N THR A 446 -14.02 -22.33 14.40
CA THR A 446 -12.99 -21.49 13.74
C THR A 446 -11.70 -21.36 14.56
N PHE A 447 -11.72 -21.65 15.85
CA PHE A 447 -10.57 -21.47 16.74
C PHE A 447 -9.25 -22.14 16.27
N PRO A 448 -9.21 -23.38 15.74
CA PRO A 448 -7.97 -23.98 15.25
C PRO A 448 -7.31 -23.16 14.13
N PHE A 449 -8.10 -22.50 13.31
CA PHE A 449 -7.61 -21.67 12.21
C PHE A 449 -7.01 -20.36 12.70
N TYR A 450 -7.45 -19.83 13.85
CA TYR A 450 -6.84 -18.66 14.48
C TYR A 450 -5.43 -18.95 14.98
N LEU A 451 -5.16 -20.15 15.46
CA LEU A 451 -3.80 -20.58 15.79
C LEU A 451 -2.90 -20.64 14.53
N VAL A 452 -3.39 -21.20 13.43
CA VAL A 452 -2.65 -21.22 12.16
C VAL A 452 -2.43 -19.81 11.62
N ARG A 453 -3.43 -18.95 11.71
CA ARG A 453 -3.34 -17.51 11.39
C ARG A 453 -2.23 -16.82 12.19
N PHE A 454 -2.19 -17.03 13.50
CA PHE A 454 -1.15 -16.50 14.37
C PHE A 454 0.24 -16.98 13.95
N CYS A 455 0.43 -18.29 13.74
CA CYS A 455 1.71 -18.86 13.29
C CYS A 455 2.14 -18.28 11.94
N GLY A 456 1.21 -18.18 10.97
CA GLY A 456 1.48 -17.58 9.67
C GLY A 456 1.90 -16.10 9.76
N GLY A 457 1.19 -15.33 10.58
CA GLY A 457 1.52 -13.92 10.85
C GLY A 457 2.88 -13.76 11.54
N LEU A 458 3.20 -14.64 12.50
CA LEU A 458 4.48 -14.64 13.20
C LEU A 458 5.65 -14.93 12.23
N LEU A 459 5.49 -15.92 11.33
CA LEU A 459 6.50 -16.18 10.30
C LEU A 459 6.71 -14.95 9.40
N TYR A 460 5.64 -14.31 8.97
CA TYR A 460 5.74 -13.09 8.16
C TYR A 460 6.48 -11.96 8.91
N PHE A 461 6.19 -11.78 10.19
CA PHE A 461 6.85 -10.82 11.05
C PHE A 461 8.35 -11.14 11.25
N ILE A 462 8.70 -12.41 11.45
CA ILE A 462 10.12 -12.84 11.52
C ILE A 462 10.86 -12.45 10.22
N GLY A 463 10.23 -12.67 9.06
CA GLY A 463 10.76 -12.22 7.77
C GLY A 463 11.02 -10.69 7.77
N MET A 464 10.10 -9.90 8.30
CA MET A 464 10.25 -8.45 8.40
C MET A 464 11.43 -8.04 9.33
N LEU A 465 11.65 -8.76 10.43
CA LEU A 465 12.81 -8.53 11.30
C LEU A 465 14.13 -8.86 10.60
N ILE A 466 14.17 -9.93 9.81
CA ILE A 466 15.34 -10.27 8.97
C ILE A 466 15.62 -9.14 7.98
N MET A 467 14.58 -8.59 7.34
CA MET A 467 14.71 -7.43 6.46
C MET A 467 15.29 -6.22 7.20
N ALA A 468 14.72 -5.88 8.35
CA ALA A 468 15.17 -4.73 9.14
C ALA A 468 16.65 -4.86 9.53
N TRP A 469 17.06 -6.03 10.00
CA TRP A 469 18.46 -6.32 10.28
C TRP A 469 19.36 -6.11 9.04
N ASN A 470 18.98 -6.68 7.90
CA ASN A 470 19.76 -6.59 6.67
C ASN A 470 19.86 -5.14 6.15
N VAL A 471 18.79 -4.36 6.32
CA VAL A 471 18.77 -2.92 5.99
C VAL A 471 19.71 -2.13 6.90
N VAL A 472 19.68 -2.36 8.21
CA VAL A 472 20.57 -1.72 9.16
C VAL A 472 22.04 -2.03 8.83
N MET A 473 22.36 -3.30 8.61
CA MET A 473 23.74 -3.72 8.25
C MET A 473 24.21 -3.13 6.92
N THR A 474 23.31 -2.97 5.94
CA THR A 474 23.63 -2.33 4.65
C THR A 474 23.87 -0.83 4.83
N ALA A 475 23.02 -0.16 5.59
CA ALA A 475 23.11 1.28 5.82
C ALA A 475 24.35 1.67 6.64
N THR A 476 24.67 0.90 7.67
CA THR A 476 25.86 1.16 8.53
C THR A 476 27.18 0.86 7.84
N ALA A 477 27.21 -0.09 6.91
CA ALA A 477 28.40 -0.38 6.10
C ALA A 477 28.62 0.65 4.97
N GLY A 478 27.61 1.47 4.66
CA GLY A 478 27.64 2.45 3.57
C GLY A 478 27.68 3.89 4.06
N LYS A 479 27.61 4.80 3.09
CA LYS A 479 27.41 6.24 3.33
C LYS A 479 26.24 6.74 2.50
N PRO A 480 25.42 7.68 3.00
CA PRO A 480 24.37 8.32 2.21
C PRO A 480 24.92 8.94 0.92
N VAL A 481 24.31 8.64 -0.21
CA VAL A 481 24.71 9.14 -1.53
C VAL A 481 23.50 9.74 -2.23
N ASP A 482 23.70 10.88 -2.89
CA ASP A 482 22.75 11.47 -3.81
C ASP A 482 23.29 11.30 -5.24
N ALA A 483 22.56 10.61 -6.09
CA ALA A 483 22.99 10.27 -7.44
C ALA A 483 22.97 11.50 -8.37
N VAL A 484 23.96 11.57 -9.26
CA VAL A 484 24.09 12.65 -10.24
C VAL A 484 23.00 12.51 -11.33
N ILE A 485 22.40 13.63 -11.71
CA ILE A 485 21.47 13.69 -12.84
C ILE A 485 22.28 13.61 -14.13
N PRO A 486 22.00 12.69 -15.07
CA PRO A 486 22.72 12.59 -16.32
C PRO A 486 22.73 13.91 -17.10
N SER A 487 23.91 14.38 -17.51
CA SER A 487 24.07 15.62 -18.27
C SER A 487 23.78 15.47 -19.76
N ASN A 488 23.92 14.25 -20.29
CA ASN A 488 23.70 13.98 -21.71
C ASN A 488 22.25 13.58 -21.97
N LEU A 489 21.42 14.57 -22.27
CA LEU A 489 20.15 14.37 -22.94
C LEU A 489 20.42 14.02 -24.42
N ALA A 490 20.97 12.84 -24.70
CA ALA A 490 20.86 12.28 -26.03
C ALA A 490 19.35 12.15 -26.31
N HIS A 491 18.91 12.75 -27.39
CA HIS A 491 17.53 12.80 -27.87
C HIS A 491 16.93 11.38 -27.86
N ALA A 492 16.13 11.05 -26.83
CA ALA A 492 15.31 9.87 -26.79
C ALA A 492 13.84 10.26 -27.02
#